data_1f45575f432da0a28deec17b91938f32
#
_entry.id   1f45575f432da0a28deec17b91938f32
#
_cell.length_a   1.000
_cell.length_b   1.000
_cell.length_c   1.000
_cell.angle_alpha   90.00
_cell.angle_beta   90.00
_cell.angle_gamma   90.00
#
_symmetry.space_group_name_H-M   'P 1'
#
loop_
_entity.id
_entity.type
_entity.pdbx_description
1 polymer ?
#
loop_
_entity_poly.entity_id
_entity_poly.type
_entity_poly.pdbx_seq_one_letter_code
_entity_poly.pdbx_strand_id
1 'polypeptide(L)'
;MTELGPVAWPPAPIRTERLVLREPEARDRAAFIELLASPEVHTYLGGPRPRDELEREMPGAPERWPGSFVVDLDGSMIGQILLRRATEHRRPAAAGKVDLGYLFLPRAWGFGYASEACVAALDWFAAVLPGEPVVLTTQTANVGSMRLAAKLGFTEAERFQAWDAEQWLGLRSPVTPSA
;
A
#
# COMPACT_ATOMS: atom_id res chain seq x y z
N MET A 1 -10.37 -11.90 -2.44
CA MET A 1 -9.84 -10.56 -2.73
C MET A 1 -10.98 -9.62 -3.03
N THR A 2 -10.99 -8.49 -2.40
CA THR A 2 -12.13 -7.58 -2.51
C THR A 2 -11.83 -6.51 -3.54
N GLU A 3 -12.68 -6.43 -4.54
CA GLU A 3 -12.53 -5.45 -5.61
C GLU A 3 -12.76 -4.02 -5.10
N LEU A 4 -12.04 -3.07 -5.68
CA LEU A 4 -12.22 -1.64 -5.38
C LEU A 4 -13.63 -1.14 -5.72
N GLY A 5 -14.24 -1.75 -6.73
CA GLY A 5 -15.48 -1.32 -7.33
C GLY A 5 -15.30 -1.12 -8.84
N PRO A 6 -16.28 -0.52 -9.52
CA PRO A 6 -16.21 -0.33 -10.98
C PRO A 6 -15.19 0.77 -11.34
N VAL A 7 -13.94 0.36 -11.56
CA VAL A 7 -12.86 1.24 -11.99
C VAL A 7 -12.29 0.77 -13.31
N ALA A 8 -11.85 1.71 -14.15
CA ALA A 8 -11.09 1.38 -15.35
C ALA A 8 -9.69 0.88 -14.91
N TRP A 9 -9.37 -0.35 -15.26
CA TRP A 9 -8.10 -0.98 -14.89
C TRP A 9 -7.49 -1.75 -16.05
N PRO A 10 -6.15 -1.69 -16.24
CA PRO A 10 -5.24 -0.80 -15.53
C PRO A 10 -5.31 0.63 -16.06
N PRO A 11 -4.93 1.63 -15.25
CA PRO A 11 -4.67 2.95 -15.79
C PRO A 11 -3.41 2.94 -16.64
N ALA A 12 -3.22 3.96 -17.47
CA ALA A 12 -1.89 4.22 -18.00
C ALA A 12 -0.90 4.37 -16.85
N PRO A 13 0.39 3.99 -17.02
CA PRO A 13 1.37 4.12 -15.94
C PRO A 13 1.35 5.54 -15.35
N ILE A 14 1.27 5.62 -14.02
CA ILE A 14 1.21 6.90 -13.31
C ILE A 14 2.64 7.37 -13.07
N ARG A 15 2.99 8.49 -13.69
CA ARG A 15 4.33 9.06 -13.56
C ARG A 15 4.35 10.17 -12.53
N THR A 16 5.33 10.11 -11.63
CA THR A 16 5.65 11.18 -10.70
C THR A 16 6.99 11.80 -11.08
N GLU A 17 7.53 12.68 -10.26
CA GLU A 17 8.85 13.28 -10.52
C GLU A 17 9.95 12.23 -10.68
N ARG A 18 9.94 11.18 -9.85
CA ARG A 18 11.01 10.16 -9.80
C ARG A 18 10.53 8.74 -10.08
N LEU A 19 9.23 8.49 -10.00
CA LEU A 19 8.66 7.14 -9.95
C LEU A 19 7.67 6.89 -11.06
N VAL A 20 7.39 5.60 -11.29
CA VAL A 20 6.27 5.14 -12.12
C VAL A 20 5.49 4.12 -11.32
N LEU A 21 4.18 4.30 -11.20
CA LEU A 21 3.27 3.31 -10.66
C LEU A 21 2.64 2.54 -11.81
N ARG A 22 2.79 1.23 -11.81
CA ARG A 22 2.36 0.36 -12.91
C ARG A 22 1.90 -1.00 -12.39
N GLU A 23 1.33 -1.82 -13.26
CA GLU A 23 1.03 -3.21 -12.92
C GLU A 23 2.30 -4.04 -12.74
N PRO A 24 2.23 -5.10 -11.90
CA PRO A 24 3.31 -6.08 -11.82
C PRO A 24 3.60 -6.76 -13.17
N GLU A 25 4.85 -7.03 -13.42
CA GLU A 25 5.35 -7.75 -14.60
C GLU A 25 6.21 -8.94 -14.16
N ALA A 26 6.45 -9.89 -15.08
CA ALA A 26 7.27 -11.06 -14.80
C ALA A 26 8.67 -10.70 -14.28
N ARG A 27 9.26 -9.62 -14.76
CA ARG A 27 10.57 -9.11 -14.33
C ARG A 27 10.60 -8.67 -12.86
N ASP A 28 9.45 -8.43 -12.24
CA ASP A 28 9.35 -7.98 -10.86
C ASP A 28 9.37 -9.13 -9.85
N ARG A 29 9.27 -10.38 -10.31
CA ARG A 29 9.16 -11.56 -9.43
C ARG A 29 10.25 -11.61 -8.37
N ALA A 30 11.50 -11.38 -8.76
CA ALA A 30 12.63 -11.41 -7.83
C ALA A 30 12.51 -10.32 -6.74
N ALA A 31 12.08 -9.12 -7.11
CA ALA A 31 11.88 -8.02 -6.18
C ALA A 31 10.70 -8.29 -5.22
N PHE A 32 9.63 -8.91 -5.70
CA PHE A 32 8.53 -9.33 -4.83
C PHE A 32 8.98 -10.36 -3.80
N ILE A 33 9.77 -11.34 -4.21
CA ILE A 33 10.33 -12.35 -3.29
C ILE A 33 11.22 -11.67 -2.23
N GLU A 34 12.10 -10.79 -2.66
CA GLU A 34 12.96 -10.01 -1.76
C GLU A 34 12.12 -9.22 -0.75
N LEU A 35 11.10 -8.53 -1.23
CA LEU A 35 10.21 -7.71 -0.41
C LEU A 35 9.46 -8.53 0.65
N LEU A 36 8.88 -9.67 0.25
CA LEU A 36 8.09 -10.52 1.14
C LEU A 36 8.95 -11.38 2.08
N ALA A 37 10.20 -11.63 1.73
CA ALA A 37 11.16 -12.38 2.56
C ALA A 37 11.99 -11.49 3.47
N SER A 38 11.93 -10.16 3.35
CA SER A 38 12.76 -9.24 4.13
C SER A 38 12.30 -9.15 5.59
N PRO A 39 13.13 -9.53 6.57
CA PRO A 39 12.80 -9.33 7.99
C PRO A 39 12.61 -7.86 8.35
N GLU A 40 13.40 -6.97 7.75
CA GLU A 40 13.35 -5.53 8.01
C GLU A 40 12.02 -4.92 7.56
N VAL A 41 11.54 -5.30 6.39
CA VAL A 41 10.23 -4.84 5.85
C VAL A 41 9.09 -5.29 6.76
N HIS A 42 9.21 -6.48 7.37
CA HIS A 42 8.16 -7.10 8.16
C HIS A 42 8.29 -6.93 9.67
N THR A 43 9.18 -6.04 10.14
CA THR A 43 9.37 -5.77 11.57
C THR A 43 8.04 -5.49 12.29
N TYR A 44 7.10 -4.80 11.65
CA TYR A 44 5.79 -4.44 12.21
C TYR A 44 4.62 -5.16 11.53
N LEU A 45 4.88 -6.19 10.72
CA LEU A 45 3.86 -6.85 9.89
C LEU A 45 3.71 -8.35 10.16
N GLY A 46 4.12 -8.82 11.34
CA GLY A 46 3.96 -10.22 11.73
C GLY A 46 5.06 -11.15 11.23
N GLY A 47 6.13 -10.63 10.68
CA GLY A 47 7.28 -11.39 10.22
C GLY A 47 7.27 -11.72 8.73
N PRO A 48 8.46 -12.02 8.17
CA PRO A 48 8.62 -12.33 6.76
C PRO A 48 8.15 -13.75 6.43
N ARG A 49 7.86 -13.98 5.15
CA ARG A 49 7.65 -15.34 4.64
C ARG A 49 8.98 -15.98 4.26
N PRO A 50 9.15 -17.31 4.43
CA PRO A 50 10.36 -18.01 4.00
C PRO A 50 10.60 -17.85 2.49
N ARG A 51 11.84 -17.54 2.13
CA ARG A 51 12.21 -17.30 0.72
C ARG A 51 11.96 -18.52 -0.18
N ASP A 52 12.31 -19.71 0.31
CA ASP A 52 12.12 -20.96 -0.46
C ASP A 52 10.63 -21.26 -0.71
N GLU A 53 9.76 -20.95 0.24
CA GLU A 53 8.32 -21.06 0.06
C GLU A 53 7.82 -20.08 -1.00
N LEU A 54 8.28 -18.83 -0.96
CA LEU A 54 7.93 -17.83 -1.96
C LEU A 54 8.41 -18.22 -3.35
N GLU A 55 9.61 -18.78 -3.47
CA GLU A 55 10.15 -19.22 -4.74
C GLU A 55 9.36 -20.38 -5.35
N ARG A 56 8.79 -21.25 -4.52
CA ARG A 56 7.94 -22.36 -4.97
C ARG A 56 6.52 -21.92 -5.31
N GLU A 57 5.95 -21.02 -4.55
CA GLU A 57 4.53 -20.66 -4.63
C GLU A 57 4.25 -19.49 -5.56
N MET A 58 5.19 -18.57 -5.71
CA MET A 58 4.97 -17.38 -6.52
C MET A 58 4.98 -17.72 -8.00
N PRO A 59 3.92 -17.36 -8.76
CA PRO A 59 3.89 -17.59 -10.19
C PRO A 59 5.00 -16.83 -10.93
N GLY A 60 5.33 -17.24 -12.15
CA GLY A 60 6.35 -16.60 -12.97
C GLY A 60 6.10 -15.11 -13.23
N ALA A 61 4.84 -14.72 -13.32
CA ALA A 61 4.44 -13.31 -13.28
C ALA A 61 3.60 -13.10 -12.02
N PRO A 62 3.91 -12.08 -11.19
CA PRO A 62 3.11 -11.78 -10.00
C PRO A 62 1.66 -11.47 -10.37
N GLU A 63 0.74 -11.77 -9.46
CA GLU A 63 -0.68 -11.54 -9.68
C GLU A 63 -1.00 -10.06 -9.91
N ARG A 64 -1.94 -9.81 -10.81
CA ARG A 64 -2.46 -8.47 -11.13
C ARG A 64 -3.90 -8.36 -10.67
N TRP A 65 -4.21 -7.26 -9.99
CA TRP A 65 -5.58 -6.96 -9.59
C TRP A 65 -5.74 -5.45 -9.39
N PRO A 66 -6.97 -4.92 -9.59
CA PRO A 66 -7.23 -3.49 -9.46
C PRO A 66 -6.81 -2.95 -8.09
N GLY A 67 -5.96 -1.94 -8.07
CA GLY A 67 -5.44 -1.34 -6.85
C GLY A 67 -4.05 -1.82 -6.43
N SER A 68 -3.46 -2.79 -7.15
CA SER A 68 -2.09 -3.26 -6.90
C SER A 68 -1.12 -2.58 -7.86
N PHE A 69 -0.24 -1.74 -7.31
CA PHE A 69 0.78 -1.03 -8.08
C PHE A 69 2.17 -1.46 -7.68
N VAL A 70 3.02 -1.73 -8.67
CA VAL A 70 4.46 -1.73 -8.48
C VAL A 70 4.94 -0.30 -8.51
N VAL A 71 5.82 0.05 -7.59
CA VAL A 71 6.54 1.33 -7.59
C VAL A 71 7.89 1.11 -8.27
N ASP A 72 8.06 1.75 -9.41
CA ASP A 72 9.23 1.60 -10.28
C ASP A 72 10.10 2.85 -10.19
N LEU A 73 11.38 2.64 -9.93
CA LEU A 73 12.41 3.67 -9.98
C LEU A 73 13.43 3.27 -11.04
N ASP A 74 13.52 4.07 -12.11
CA ASP A 74 14.48 3.85 -13.20
C ASP A 74 14.43 2.43 -13.80
N GLY A 75 13.23 1.86 -13.94
CA GLY A 75 13.02 0.53 -14.55
C GLY A 75 13.06 -0.63 -13.57
N SER A 76 13.29 -0.39 -12.27
CA SER A 76 13.36 -1.43 -11.25
C SER A 76 12.29 -1.24 -10.18
N MET A 77 11.66 -2.32 -9.77
CA MET A 77 10.71 -2.31 -8.65
C MET A 77 11.43 -2.03 -7.33
N ILE A 78 10.97 -1.02 -6.61
CA ILE A 78 11.46 -0.69 -5.27
C ILE A 78 10.43 -0.89 -4.18
N GLY A 79 9.16 -1.09 -4.54
CA GLY A 79 8.08 -1.24 -3.59
C GLY A 79 6.76 -1.56 -4.25
N GLN A 80 5.73 -1.66 -3.41
CA GLN A 80 4.37 -1.97 -3.80
C GLN A 80 3.39 -1.08 -3.04
N ILE A 81 2.36 -0.61 -3.74
CA ILE A 81 1.20 0.07 -3.15
C ILE A 81 -0.02 -0.82 -3.36
N LEU A 82 -0.82 -0.98 -2.32
CA LEU A 82 -2.05 -1.76 -2.34
C LEU A 82 -3.22 -0.88 -1.90
N LEU A 83 -4.24 -0.81 -2.73
CA LEU A 83 -5.53 -0.22 -2.38
C LEU A 83 -6.57 -1.34 -2.46
N ARG A 84 -7.11 -1.74 -1.32
CA ARG A 84 -8.04 -2.86 -1.21
C ARG A 84 -9.26 -2.47 -0.41
N ARG A 85 -10.43 -2.93 -0.83
CA ARG A 85 -11.65 -2.73 -0.05
C ARG A 85 -11.77 -3.81 1.01
N ALA A 86 -11.87 -3.42 2.27
CA ALA A 86 -12.09 -4.33 3.38
C ALA A 86 -13.58 -4.65 3.49
N THR A 87 -13.98 -5.87 3.08
CA THR A 87 -15.38 -6.33 3.25
C THR A 87 -15.66 -6.80 4.65
N GLU A 88 -14.70 -7.45 5.28
CA GLU A 88 -14.81 -7.94 6.65
C GLU A 88 -13.67 -7.36 7.47
N HIS A 89 -13.89 -6.20 8.03
CA HIS A 89 -12.92 -5.62 8.95
C HIS A 89 -13.44 -5.75 10.38
N ARG A 90 -12.54 -6.12 11.30
CA ARG A 90 -12.87 -6.25 12.72
C ARG A 90 -13.21 -4.91 13.36
N ARG A 91 -12.88 -3.80 12.70
CA ARG A 91 -13.14 -2.46 13.20
C ARG A 91 -14.22 -1.79 12.37
N PRO A 92 -15.33 -1.39 13.01
CA PRO A 92 -16.45 -0.76 12.28
C PRO A 92 -16.04 0.49 11.48
N ALA A 93 -15.06 1.25 11.99
CA ALA A 93 -14.56 2.45 11.31
C ALA A 93 -13.90 2.16 9.96
N ALA A 94 -13.43 0.93 9.74
CA ALA A 94 -12.79 0.52 8.49
C ALA A 94 -13.70 -0.31 7.58
N ALA A 95 -14.82 -0.79 8.08
CA ALA A 95 -15.70 -1.69 7.33
C ALA A 95 -16.19 -1.05 6.03
N GLY A 96 -16.01 -1.76 4.91
CA GLY A 96 -16.42 -1.30 3.58
C GLY A 96 -15.56 -0.21 2.97
N LYS A 97 -14.56 0.30 3.68
CA LYS A 97 -13.66 1.34 3.19
C LYS A 97 -12.42 0.74 2.52
N VAL A 98 -11.81 1.52 1.66
CA VAL A 98 -10.55 1.12 1.01
C VAL A 98 -9.38 1.35 1.96
N ASP A 99 -8.55 0.33 2.07
CA ASP A 99 -7.36 0.30 2.91
C ASP A 99 -6.11 0.54 2.06
N LEU A 100 -5.27 1.47 2.48
CA LEU A 100 -3.98 1.72 1.86
C LEU A 100 -2.91 0.89 2.57
N GLY A 101 -2.25 0.04 1.80
CA GLY A 101 -1.05 -0.69 2.23
C GLY A 101 0.14 -0.34 1.34
N TYR A 102 1.34 -0.43 1.90
CA TYR A 102 2.57 -0.21 1.13
C TYR A 102 3.73 -0.97 1.75
N LEU A 103 4.62 -1.42 0.89
CA LEU A 103 5.88 -2.07 1.27
C LEU A 103 6.98 -1.52 0.38
N PHE A 104 8.13 -1.20 0.96
CA PHE A 104 9.30 -0.73 0.21
C PHE A 104 10.54 -1.49 0.63
N LEU A 105 11.39 -1.81 -0.34
CA LEU A 105 12.69 -2.42 -0.08
C LEU A 105 13.54 -1.50 0.79
N PRO A 106 14.29 -2.04 1.76
CA PRO A 106 15.10 -1.21 2.67
C PRO A 106 16.05 -0.24 1.97
N ARG A 107 16.63 -0.65 0.83
CA ARG A 107 17.53 0.21 0.04
C ARG A 107 16.85 1.47 -0.51
N ALA A 108 15.52 1.48 -0.55
CA ALA A 108 14.73 2.63 -1.02
C ALA A 108 14.24 3.53 0.11
N TRP A 109 14.51 3.18 1.36
CA TRP A 109 14.07 3.99 2.51
C TRP A 109 14.88 5.28 2.66
N GLY A 110 14.26 6.30 3.21
CA GLY A 110 14.92 7.56 3.54
C GLY A 110 15.02 8.57 2.40
N PHE A 111 14.45 8.30 1.25
CA PHE A 111 14.47 9.18 0.07
C PHE A 111 13.14 9.88 -0.22
N GLY A 112 12.10 9.60 0.56
CA GLY A 112 10.76 10.15 0.31
C GLY A 112 9.94 9.43 -0.76
N TYR A 113 10.39 8.28 -1.24
CA TYR A 113 9.68 7.53 -2.29
C TYR A 113 8.31 7.03 -1.84
N ALA A 114 8.18 6.56 -0.60
CA ALA A 114 6.89 6.07 -0.09
C ALA A 114 5.84 7.19 -0.09
N SER A 115 6.22 8.39 0.34
CA SER A 115 5.35 9.56 0.31
C SER A 115 4.94 9.93 -1.11
N GLU A 116 5.89 10.01 -2.02
CA GLU A 116 5.66 10.36 -3.43
C GLU A 116 4.73 9.34 -4.10
N ALA A 117 4.96 8.05 -3.89
CA ALA A 117 4.16 6.98 -4.45
C ALA A 117 2.74 6.95 -3.86
N CYS A 118 2.61 7.08 -2.54
CA CYS A 118 1.30 7.08 -1.88
C CYS A 118 0.44 8.26 -2.30
N VAL A 119 1.02 9.46 -2.44
CA VAL A 119 0.29 10.63 -2.95
C VAL A 119 -0.26 10.35 -4.34
N ALA A 120 0.56 9.81 -5.24
CA ALA A 120 0.13 9.49 -6.60
C ALA A 120 -0.99 8.45 -6.63
N ALA A 121 -0.89 7.40 -5.81
CA ALA A 121 -1.93 6.37 -5.72
C ALA A 121 -3.23 6.91 -5.15
N LEU A 122 -3.16 7.76 -4.12
CA LEU A 122 -4.33 8.39 -3.51
C LEU A 122 -5.00 9.39 -4.46
N ASP A 123 -4.23 10.14 -5.23
CA ASP A 123 -4.76 11.06 -6.25
C ASP A 123 -5.49 10.29 -7.35
N TRP A 124 -4.90 9.18 -7.81
CA TRP A 124 -5.57 8.29 -8.75
C TRP A 124 -6.90 7.76 -8.17
N PHE A 125 -6.85 7.28 -6.93
CA PHE A 125 -8.05 6.73 -6.26
C PHE A 125 -9.16 7.79 -6.15
N ALA A 126 -8.82 9.01 -5.76
CA ALA A 126 -9.77 10.11 -5.65
C ALA A 126 -10.40 10.47 -7.01
N ALA A 127 -9.67 10.27 -8.12
CA ALA A 127 -10.19 10.52 -9.46
C ALA A 127 -11.13 9.43 -9.95
N VAL A 128 -10.84 8.15 -9.64
CA VAL A 128 -11.64 7.01 -10.15
C VAL A 128 -12.80 6.62 -9.23
N LEU A 129 -12.70 6.90 -7.94
CA LEU A 129 -13.74 6.68 -6.93
C LEU A 129 -13.91 7.93 -6.07
N PRO A 130 -14.43 9.02 -6.64
CA PRO A 130 -14.58 10.27 -5.91
C PRO A 130 -15.54 10.14 -4.74
N GLY A 131 -15.23 10.82 -3.65
CA GLY A 131 -16.06 10.84 -2.45
C GLY A 131 -15.86 9.65 -1.50
N GLU A 132 -14.98 8.72 -1.80
CA GLU A 132 -14.70 7.61 -0.90
C GLU A 132 -13.54 7.89 0.05
N PRO A 133 -13.69 7.59 1.36
CA PRO A 133 -12.60 7.69 2.32
C PRO A 133 -11.62 6.53 2.17
N VAL A 134 -10.41 6.72 2.69
CA VAL A 134 -9.37 5.70 2.76
C VAL A 134 -8.97 5.50 4.22
N VAL A 135 -8.70 4.27 4.61
CA VAL A 135 -8.17 3.93 5.94
C VAL A 135 -6.75 3.40 5.82
N LEU A 136 -6.00 3.53 6.89
CA LEU A 136 -4.65 2.99 7.01
C LEU A 136 -4.46 2.48 8.43
N THR A 137 -3.99 1.25 8.56
CA THR A 137 -3.68 0.65 9.86
C THR A 137 -2.17 0.41 9.96
N THR A 138 -1.58 0.82 11.07
CA THR A 138 -0.16 0.58 11.36
C THR A 138 0.04 0.41 12.87
N GLN A 139 1.14 -0.24 13.26
CA GLN A 139 1.53 -0.24 14.67
C GLN A 139 2.00 1.16 15.08
N THR A 140 1.61 1.59 16.28
CA THR A 140 2.05 2.89 16.82
C THR A 140 3.57 2.96 16.99
N ALA A 141 4.22 1.82 17.21
CA ALA A 141 5.68 1.72 17.29
C ALA A 141 6.39 1.99 15.95
N ASN A 142 5.68 1.84 14.84
CA ASN A 142 6.22 2.13 13.51
C ASN A 142 6.19 3.64 13.24
N VAL A 143 7.17 4.33 13.77
CA VAL A 143 7.25 5.81 13.72
C VAL A 143 7.29 6.33 12.28
N GLY A 144 7.99 5.63 11.38
CA GLY A 144 8.05 6.02 9.96
C GLY A 144 6.66 5.99 9.30
N SER A 145 5.89 4.95 9.57
CA SER A 145 4.53 4.80 9.05
C SER A 145 3.56 5.82 9.68
N MET A 146 3.71 6.08 10.97
CA MET A 146 2.91 7.10 11.67
C MET A 146 3.15 8.49 11.08
N ARG A 147 4.40 8.84 10.80
CA ARG A 147 4.77 10.12 10.16
C ARG A 147 4.22 10.21 8.74
N LEU A 148 4.34 9.13 7.98
CA LEU A 148 3.82 9.08 6.62
C LEU A 148 2.30 9.27 6.60
N ALA A 149 1.58 8.57 7.47
CA ALA A 149 0.13 8.71 7.60
C ALA A 149 -0.29 10.16 7.88
N ALA A 150 0.38 10.83 8.82
CA ALA A 150 0.13 12.24 9.12
C ALA A 150 0.38 13.14 7.90
N LYS A 151 1.48 12.92 7.20
CA LYS A 151 1.85 13.67 5.99
C LYS A 151 0.83 13.48 4.86
N LEU A 152 0.23 12.29 4.75
CA LEU A 152 -0.79 11.97 3.75
C LEU A 152 -2.20 12.48 4.13
N GLY A 153 -2.36 13.06 5.31
CA GLY A 153 -3.64 13.61 5.76
C GLY A 153 -4.56 12.64 6.49
N PHE A 154 -4.04 11.51 6.94
CA PHE A 154 -4.79 10.59 7.80
C PHE A 154 -4.87 11.15 9.22
N THR A 155 -6.05 11.05 9.83
CA THR A 155 -6.30 11.42 11.22
C THR A 155 -6.70 10.20 12.03
N GLU A 156 -6.40 10.20 13.31
CA GLU A 156 -6.70 9.05 14.17
C GLU A 156 -8.21 8.82 14.28
N ALA A 157 -8.63 7.60 13.91
CA ALA A 157 -10.00 7.14 14.13
C ALA A 157 -10.09 6.25 15.38
N GLU A 158 -9.08 5.39 15.59
CA GLU A 158 -9.07 4.44 16.69
C GLU A 158 -7.66 3.97 17.01
N ARG A 159 -7.43 3.61 18.27
CA ARG A 159 -6.28 2.79 18.71
C ARG A 159 -6.80 1.51 19.32
N PHE A 160 -6.14 0.40 19.07
CA PHE A 160 -6.60 -0.90 19.57
C PHE A 160 -5.44 -1.87 19.70
N GLN A 161 -5.62 -2.91 20.53
CA GLN A 161 -4.65 -3.97 20.70
C GLN A 161 -4.97 -5.11 19.74
N ALA A 162 -4.00 -5.52 18.94
CA ALA A 162 -4.08 -6.69 18.08
C ALA A 162 -2.65 -7.17 17.75
N TRP A 163 -2.50 -8.48 17.58
CA TRP A 163 -1.20 -9.10 17.24
C TRP A 163 -0.08 -8.68 18.20
N ASP A 164 -0.39 -8.66 19.50
CA ASP A 164 0.52 -8.31 20.60
C ASP A 164 1.12 -6.90 20.51
N ALA A 165 0.45 -5.97 19.85
CA ALA A 165 0.92 -4.59 19.73
C ALA A 165 -0.24 -3.61 19.64
N GLU A 166 0.02 -2.36 20.04
CA GLU A 166 -0.93 -1.28 19.82
C GLU A 166 -0.97 -0.91 18.34
N GLN A 167 -2.18 -0.92 17.80
CA GLN A 167 -2.47 -0.53 16.41
C GLN A 167 -3.10 0.86 16.37
N TRP A 168 -2.81 1.57 15.30
CA TRP A 168 -3.40 2.86 14.98
C TRP A 168 -4.20 2.74 13.69
N LEU A 169 -5.47 3.12 13.73
CA LEU A 169 -6.34 3.20 12.57
C LEU A 169 -6.54 4.65 12.21
N GLY A 170 -6.07 5.05 11.04
CA GLY A 170 -6.24 6.38 10.50
C GLY A 170 -7.31 6.43 9.42
N LEU A 171 -7.99 7.56 9.32
CA LEU A 171 -8.99 7.85 8.32
C LEU A 171 -8.58 9.09 7.54
N ARG A 172 -8.60 8.99 6.21
CA ARG A 172 -8.44 10.11 5.30
C ARG A 172 -9.78 10.37 4.64
N SER A 173 -10.36 11.50 4.94
CA SER A 173 -11.63 11.93 4.34
C SER A 173 -11.42 12.25 2.85
N PRO A 174 -12.44 12.04 1.99
CA PRO A 174 -12.31 12.41 0.58
C PRO A 174 -12.05 13.91 0.45
N VAL A 175 -11.13 14.24 -0.50
CA VAL A 175 -10.88 15.65 -0.84
C VAL A 175 -12.08 16.15 -1.62
N THR A 176 -12.72 17.20 -1.10
CA THR A 176 -13.78 17.89 -1.84
C THR A 176 -13.09 18.64 -2.99
N PRO A 177 -13.48 18.44 -4.25
CA PRO A 177 -12.94 19.24 -5.34
C PRO A 177 -13.24 20.69 -5.04
N SER A 178 -12.21 21.55 -5.10
CA SER A 178 -12.44 23.00 -5.05
C SER A 178 -13.34 23.42 -6.19
N ALA A 179 -14.40 24.08 -5.87
CA ALA A 179 -15.29 24.62 -6.89
C ALA A 179 -14.58 25.70 -7.72
#